data_0815054fa217c35c8badc1909ea1d0ae
#
_entry.id   0815054fa217c35c8badc1909ea1d0ae
#
_cell.length_a   1.000
_cell.length_b   1.000
_cell.length_c   1.000
_cell.angle_alpha   90.00
_cell.angle_beta   90.00
_cell.angle_gamma   90.00
#
_symmetry.space_group_name_H-M   'P 1'
#
loop_
_entity.id
_entity.type
_entity.pdbx_description
1 polymer ?
#
loop_
_entity_poly.entity_id
_entity_poly.type
_entity_poly.pdbx_seq_one_letter_code
_entity_poly.pdbx_strand_id
1 'polypeptide(L)' 'IVAKQKVIVLDGHCEIDAAEELEQWLESHPKGQVNAKKLVSAHTAVLQVLIYHRPAFSVWPEAGNWQWLRQAMTNGAEA' A
#
# COMPACT_ATOMS: atom_id res chain seq x y z
N ILE A 1 -9.30 5.18 3.55
CA ILE A 1 -8.06 5.66 2.92
C ILE A 1 -8.03 7.19 2.96
N VAL A 2 -6.94 7.74 3.41
CA VAL A 2 -6.78 9.20 3.53
C VAL A 2 -5.51 9.61 2.80
N ALA A 3 -5.67 10.43 1.75
CA ALA A 3 -4.53 10.91 0.97
C ALA A 3 -4.06 12.25 1.52
N LYS A 4 -2.78 12.34 1.82
CA LYS A 4 -2.13 13.56 2.28
C LYS A 4 -1.07 13.97 1.27
N GLN A 5 -0.33 15.05 1.53
CA GLN A 5 0.63 15.54 0.55
C GLN A 5 1.78 14.58 0.27
N LYS A 6 2.26 13.90 1.30
CA LYS A 6 3.44 13.03 1.15
C LYS A 6 3.17 11.59 1.58
N VAL A 7 2.03 11.34 2.19
CA VAL A 7 1.69 10.02 2.74
C VAL A 7 0.24 9.71 2.44
N ILE A 8 -0.03 8.49 2.00
CA ILE A 8 -1.39 7.99 1.91
C ILE A 8 -1.59 6.95 3.01
N VAL A 9 -2.68 7.09 3.77
CA VAL A 9 -2.99 6.20 4.89
C VAL A 9 -3.99 5.17 4.43
N LEU A 10 -3.63 3.90 4.56
CA LEU A 10 -4.52 2.78 4.31
C LEU A 10 -5.02 2.29 5.66
N ASP A 11 -6.34 2.30 5.85
CA ASP A 11 -6.93 1.90 7.12
C ASP A 11 -8.15 1.02 6.91
N GLY A 12 -8.45 0.18 7.89
CA GLY A 12 -9.61 -0.69 7.86
C GLY A 12 -9.61 -1.65 6.69
N HIS A 13 -10.76 -1.78 6.06
CA HIS A 13 -10.95 -2.68 4.92
C HIS A 13 -10.90 -1.87 3.63
N CYS A 14 -9.83 -2.06 2.86
CA CYS A 14 -9.65 -1.35 1.60
C CYS A 14 -10.22 -2.18 0.46
N GLU A 15 -11.24 -1.64 -0.22
CA GLU A 15 -11.93 -2.32 -1.30
C GLU A 15 -11.41 -1.87 -2.67
N ILE A 16 -12.09 -2.28 -3.73
CA ILE A 16 -11.61 -2.04 -5.09
C ILE A 16 -11.53 -0.55 -5.44
N ASP A 17 -12.43 0.27 -4.91
CA ASP A 17 -12.39 1.72 -5.12
C ASP A 17 -11.15 2.36 -4.47
N ALA A 18 -10.69 1.78 -3.37
CA ALA A 18 -9.45 2.24 -2.74
C ALA A 18 -8.25 1.96 -3.63
N ALA A 19 -8.29 0.89 -4.43
CA ALA A 19 -7.20 0.58 -5.35
C ALA A 19 -7.02 1.68 -6.41
N GLU A 20 -8.13 2.19 -6.95
CA GLU A 20 -8.07 3.26 -7.93
C GLU A 20 -7.51 4.54 -7.33
N GLU A 21 -7.97 4.90 -6.15
CA GLU A 21 -7.49 6.10 -5.47
C GLU A 21 -6.01 5.98 -5.13
N LEU A 22 -5.59 4.82 -4.64
CA LEU A 22 -4.20 4.56 -4.31
C LEU A 22 -3.32 4.66 -5.55
N GLU A 23 -3.73 4.05 -6.66
CA GLU A 23 -2.95 4.09 -7.89
C GLU A 23 -2.78 5.50 -8.40
N GLN A 24 -3.86 6.27 -8.44
CA GLN A 24 -3.80 7.66 -8.89
C GLN A 24 -2.88 8.48 -8.00
N TRP A 25 -2.97 8.26 -6.69
CA TRP A 25 -2.13 8.99 -5.75
C TRP A 25 -0.65 8.65 -5.94
N LEU A 26 -0.33 7.37 -6.12
CA LEU A 26 1.05 6.94 -6.32
C LEU A 26 1.63 7.48 -7.62
N GLU A 27 0.82 7.56 -8.68
CA GLU A 27 1.27 8.13 -9.94
C GLU A 27 1.56 9.62 -9.81
N SER A 28 0.79 10.32 -8.98
CA SER A 28 0.98 11.76 -8.76
C SER A 28 2.07 12.06 -7.74
N HIS A 29 2.45 11.08 -6.93
CA HIS A 29 3.40 11.25 -5.83
C HIS A 29 4.48 10.17 -5.89
N PRO A 30 5.39 10.24 -6.86
CA PRO A 30 6.38 9.16 -7.05
C PRO A 30 7.30 8.96 -5.84
N LYS A 31 7.42 9.98 -4.99
CA LYS A 31 8.21 9.88 -3.76
C LYS A 31 7.34 9.77 -2.51
N GLY A 32 6.04 9.55 -2.70
CA GLY A 32 5.11 9.42 -1.59
C GLY A 32 5.32 8.13 -0.82
N GLN A 33 4.82 8.10 0.40
CA GLN A 33 4.92 6.96 1.29
C GLN A 33 3.55 6.43 1.63
N VAL A 34 3.50 5.16 2.02
CA VAL A 34 2.26 4.50 2.44
C VAL A 34 2.34 4.23 3.93
N ASN A 35 1.31 4.65 4.67
CA ASN A 35 1.15 4.30 6.08
C ASN A 35 0.04 3.28 6.17
N ALA A 36 0.38 2.04 6.49
CA ALA A 36 -0.57 0.94 6.54
C ALA A 36 -0.74 0.40 7.97
N LYS A 37 -0.43 1.20 8.97
CA LYS A 37 -0.48 0.74 10.37
C LYS A 37 -1.84 0.18 10.75
N LYS A 38 -2.93 0.81 10.28
CA LYS A 38 -4.29 0.42 10.64
C LYS A 38 -4.98 -0.41 9.57
N LEU A 39 -4.23 -0.90 8.60
CA LEU A 39 -4.81 -1.74 7.55
C LEU A 39 -5.23 -3.09 8.12
N VAL A 40 -6.49 -3.44 7.93
CA VAL A 40 -7.04 -4.72 8.40
C VAL A 40 -7.10 -5.72 7.25
N SER A 41 -7.70 -5.32 6.14
CA SER A 41 -7.78 -6.17 4.96
C SER A 41 -7.76 -5.32 3.70
N ALA A 42 -7.40 -5.94 2.58
CA ALA A 42 -7.30 -5.23 1.32
C ALA A 42 -7.75 -6.14 0.19
N HIS A 43 -8.53 -5.58 -0.73
CA HIS A 43 -8.90 -6.27 -1.97
C HIS A 43 -7.63 -6.60 -2.76
N THR A 44 -7.69 -7.68 -3.53
CA THR A 44 -6.54 -8.11 -4.35
C THR A 44 -6.04 -6.98 -5.24
N ALA A 45 -6.95 -6.15 -5.77
CA ALA A 45 -6.56 -5.02 -6.61
C ALA A 45 -5.68 -4.03 -5.87
N VAL A 46 -5.93 -3.79 -4.57
CA VAL A 46 -5.08 -2.92 -3.75
C VAL A 46 -3.70 -3.52 -3.61
N LEU A 47 -3.62 -4.82 -3.36
CA LEU A 47 -2.35 -5.52 -3.22
C LEU A 47 -1.54 -5.48 -4.50
N GLN A 48 -2.22 -5.62 -5.65
CA GLN A 48 -1.56 -5.54 -6.94
C GLN A 48 -0.97 -4.15 -7.20
N VAL A 49 -1.69 -3.10 -6.83
CA VAL A 49 -1.20 -1.73 -6.96
C VAL A 49 0.06 -1.56 -6.12
N LEU A 50 0.05 -2.03 -4.88
CA LEU A 50 1.20 -1.93 -4.00
C LEU A 50 2.40 -2.68 -4.56
N ILE A 51 2.19 -3.89 -5.05
CA ILE A 51 3.27 -4.70 -5.60
C ILE A 51 3.81 -4.09 -6.89
N TYR A 52 2.93 -3.57 -7.73
CA TYR A 52 3.32 -2.98 -9.01
C TYR A 52 4.13 -1.71 -8.83
N HIS A 53 3.64 -0.80 -7.99
CA HIS A 53 4.28 0.52 -7.80
C HIS A 53 5.42 0.48 -6.79
N ARG A 54 5.39 -0.47 -5.87
CA ARG A 54 6.43 -0.65 -4.83
C ARG A 54 6.73 0.65 -4.09
N PRO A 55 5.72 1.31 -3.51
CA PRO A 55 5.96 2.55 -2.79
C PRO A 55 6.73 2.30 -1.50
N ALA A 56 7.38 3.33 -0.99
CA ALA A 56 7.99 3.26 0.32
C ALA A 56 6.89 3.24 1.38
N PHE A 57 7.07 2.43 2.41
CA PHE A 57 6.14 2.36 3.52
C PHE A 57 6.72 3.11 4.71
N SER A 58 5.99 4.13 5.20
CA SER A 58 6.36 4.79 6.44
C SER A 58 6.05 3.90 7.63
N VAL A 59 4.94 3.15 7.56
CA VAL A 59 4.56 2.17 8.58
C VAL A 59 3.98 0.95 7.88
N TRP A 60 4.47 -0.23 8.22
CA TRP A 60 3.96 -1.50 7.72
C TRP A 60 2.73 -1.93 8.52
N PRO A 61 1.84 -2.76 7.94
CA PRO A 61 0.70 -3.27 8.69
C PRO A 61 1.15 -4.09 9.89
N GLU A 62 0.49 -3.89 11.03
CA GLU A 62 0.81 -4.61 12.25
C GLU A 62 0.16 -5.99 12.33
N ALA A 63 -0.90 -6.23 11.56
CA ALA A 63 -1.55 -7.53 11.56
C ALA A 63 -0.56 -8.59 11.11
N GLY A 64 -0.49 -9.71 11.85
CA GLY A 64 0.55 -10.71 11.66
C GLY A 64 0.55 -11.38 10.30
N ASN A 65 -0.57 -11.36 9.59
CA ASN A 65 -0.66 -12.00 8.28
C ASN A 65 -0.18 -11.13 7.12
N TRP A 66 0.42 -9.97 7.40
CA TRP A 66 0.90 -9.08 6.34
C TRP A 66 2.39 -9.23 6.05
N GLN A 67 3.09 -10.12 6.74
CA GLN A 67 4.53 -10.31 6.49
C GLN A 67 4.82 -10.74 5.06
N TRP A 68 3.93 -11.53 4.46
CA TRP A 68 4.11 -11.97 3.10
C TRP A 68 4.16 -10.82 2.11
N LEU A 69 3.38 -9.76 2.37
CA LEU A 69 3.37 -8.59 1.50
C LEU A 69 4.72 -7.87 1.56
N ARG A 70 5.24 -7.70 2.76
CA ARG A 70 6.54 -7.06 2.93
C ARG A 70 7.64 -7.85 2.21
N GLN A 71 7.62 -9.16 2.36
CA GLN A 71 8.59 -10.03 1.70
C GLN A 71 8.44 -9.98 0.18
N ALA A 72 7.20 -10.00 -0.30
CA ALA A 72 6.95 -9.95 -1.75
C ALA A 72 7.47 -8.66 -2.37
N MET A 73 7.28 -7.54 -1.69
CA MET A 73 7.75 -6.25 -2.19
C MET A 73 9.27 -6.14 -2.13
N THR A 74 9.89 -6.72 -1.10
CA THR A 74 11.34 -6.71 -0.97
C THR A 74 12.00 -7.66 -1.96
N ASN A 75 11.51 -8.91 -2.02
CA ASN A 75 12.11 -9.93 -2.88
C ASN A 75 11.86 -9.63 -4.36
N GLY A 76 10.73 -9.04 -4.67
CA GLY A 76 10.42 -8.70 -6.06
C GLY A 76 11.41 -7.73 -6.68
N ALA A 77 12.11 -6.96 -5.85
CA ALA A 77 13.11 -6.04 -6.36
C ALA A 77 14.38 -6.76 -6.84
N GLU A 78 14.57 -8.00 -6.45
CA GLU A 78 15.74 -8.78 -6.80
C GLU A 78 15.52 -9.66 -8.02
N ALA A 79 14.28 -9.87 -8.40
CA ALA A 79 13.95 -10.77 -9.50
C ALA A 79 14.25 -10.18 -10.86
#